data_1389eaf7ed0a31caa37f1cbc3c4ceef2
#
_entry.id   1389eaf7ed0a31caa37f1cbc3c4ceef2
#
_cell.length_a   1.000
_cell.length_b   1.000
_cell.length_c   1.000
_cell.angle_alpha   90.00
_cell.angle_beta   90.00
_cell.angle_gamma   90.00
#
_symmetry.space_group_name_H-M   'P 1'
#
loop_
_entity.id
_entity.type
_entity.pdbx_description
1 polymer ?
#
loop_
_entity_poly.entity_id
_entity_poly.type
_entity_poly.pdbx_seq_one_letter_code
_entity_poly.pdbx_strand_id
1 'polypeptide(L)'
;MRARDLFYALWISDLFMKRVKANANWSLFCPNEAPDLYNCYGEKFEQLYEKYEREGRAKKVIKAQELWFAILDSQIETGTPYMLYKDHANRKSNQKNLGTIRSSNLCTEIMEYTSKDEIAVCNLASINLSKFVKNGEFDHEHLFEITKIVTRNLNKVIDINYYPVEQARNSNMRHRPIGL
;
A
#
# COMPACT_ATOMS: atom_id res chain seq x y z
N MET A 1 3.36 -12.29 -24.92
CA MET A 1 2.06 -11.58 -24.75
C MET A 1 2.09 -10.90 -23.40
N ARG A 2 1.90 -9.57 -23.31
CA ARG A 2 1.85 -8.82 -22.04
C ARG A 2 0.42 -8.78 -21.53
N ALA A 3 0.21 -9.01 -20.24
CA ALA A 3 -1.11 -8.95 -19.59
C ALA A 3 -1.49 -7.49 -19.30
N ARG A 4 -1.90 -6.75 -20.33
CA ARG A 4 -2.16 -5.30 -20.26
C ARG A 4 -3.35 -4.91 -19.38
N ASP A 5 -4.31 -5.83 -19.21
CA ASP A 5 -5.52 -5.62 -18.42
C ASP A 5 -5.33 -6.07 -16.94
N LEU A 6 -4.12 -6.46 -16.58
CA LEU A 6 -3.77 -6.83 -15.22
C LEU A 6 -3.00 -5.69 -14.55
N PHE A 7 -3.52 -5.21 -13.42
CA PHE A 7 -2.92 -4.13 -12.65
C PHE A 7 -1.92 -4.68 -11.65
N TYR A 8 -0.68 -4.20 -11.72
CA TYR A 8 0.41 -4.60 -10.84
C TYR A 8 0.82 -3.47 -9.93
N ALA A 9 1.26 -3.81 -8.72
CA ALA A 9 1.90 -2.88 -7.81
C ALA A 9 3.22 -3.47 -7.30
N LEU A 10 4.23 -2.62 -7.12
CA LEU A 10 5.49 -2.97 -6.50
C LEU A 10 5.55 -2.39 -5.08
N TRP A 11 5.93 -3.23 -4.13
CA TRP A 11 6.10 -2.88 -2.73
C TRP A 11 7.59 -2.61 -2.46
N ILE A 12 8.01 -1.34 -2.67
CA ILE A 12 9.40 -0.90 -2.80
C ILE A 12 9.99 -0.56 -1.43
N SER A 13 11.19 -1.10 -1.14
CA SER A 13 11.97 -0.73 0.05
C SER A 13 12.83 0.51 -0.18
N ASP A 14 13.16 1.21 0.91
CA ASP A 14 14.14 2.32 0.88
C ASP A 14 15.51 1.82 0.38
N LEU A 15 15.90 0.58 0.71
CA LEU A 15 17.13 -0.04 0.25
C LEU A 15 17.21 -0.10 -1.28
N PHE A 16 16.12 -0.48 -1.96
CA PHE A 16 16.08 -0.48 -3.42
C PHE A 16 16.36 0.91 -3.99
N MET A 17 15.70 1.94 -3.45
CA MET A 17 15.88 3.32 -3.90
C MET A 17 17.32 3.83 -3.63
N LYS A 18 17.90 3.48 -2.49
CA LYS A 18 19.33 3.76 -2.20
C LYS A 18 20.23 3.14 -3.27
N ARG A 19 19.98 1.88 -3.64
CA ARG A 19 20.77 1.15 -4.65
C ARG A 19 20.54 1.68 -6.07
N VAL A 20 19.34 2.12 -6.41
CA VAL A 20 19.06 2.83 -7.67
C VAL A 20 19.89 4.12 -7.75
N LYS A 21 19.87 4.93 -6.70
CA LYS A 21 20.66 6.17 -6.64
C LYS A 21 22.16 5.94 -6.77
N ALA A 22 22.66 4.88 -6.17
CA ALA A 22 24.09 4.50 -6.19
C ALA A 22 24.48 3.67 -7.42
N ASN A 23 23.56 3.31 -8.31
CA ASN A 23 23.74 2.33 -9.38
C ASN A 23 24.39 1.02 -8.90
N ALA A 24 23.97 0.57 -7.71
CA ALA A 24 24.43 -0.64 -7.09
C ALA A 24 23.71 -1.89 -7.62
N ASN A 25 24.19 -3.06 -7.22
CA ASN A 25 23.55 -4.32 -7.56
C ASN A 25 22.24 -4.53 -6.76
N TRP A 26 21.29 -5.21 -7.37
CA TRP A 26 20.04 -5.66 -6.76
C TRP A 26 19.89 -7.16 -6.94
N SER A 27 19.68 -7.87 -5.85
CA SER A 27 19.57 -9.32 -5.80
C SER A 27 18.10 -9.75 -5.85
N LEU A 28 17.78 -10.67 -6.75
CA LEU A 28 16.45 -11.27 -6.86
C LEU A 28 16.44 -12.61 -6.13
N PHE A 29 15.51 -12.75 -5.19
CA PHE A 29 15.38 -13.93 -4.34
C PHE A 29 14.11 -14.73 -4.66
N CYS A 30 14.18 -16.03 -4.46
CA CYS A 30 12.99 -16.87 -4.34
C CYS A 30 12.40 -16.69 -2.93
N PRO A 31 11.09 -16.41 -2.77
CA PRO A 31 10.49 -16.22 -1.45
C PRO A 31 10.64 -17.42 -0.51
N ASN A 32 10.68 -18.63 -1.06
CA ASN A 32 10.90 -19.85 -0.28
C ASN A 32 12.33 -19.97 0.28
N GLU A 33 13.33 -19.45 -0.44
CA GLU A 33 14.74 -19.50 -0.03
C GLU A 33 15.18 -18.27 0.77
N ALA A 34 14.41 -17.20 0.68
CA ALA A 34 14.61 -15.95 1.41
C ALA A 34 13.33 -15.58 2.20
N PRO A 35 12.94 -16.39 3.20
CA PRO A 35 11.73 -16.16 3.96
C PRO A 35 11.78 -14.83 4.72
N ASP A 36 10.59 -14.36 5.13
CA ASP A 36 10.41 -13.17 5.98
C ASP A 36 10.77 -11.80 5.38
N LEU A 37 11.35 -11.72 4.19
CA LEU A 37 11.56 -10.41 3.52
C LEU A 37 10.26 -9.64 3.33
N TYR A 38 9.14 -10.34 3.13
CA TYR A 38 7.82 -9.72 3.00
C TYR A 38 7.21 -9.29 4.35
N ASN A 39 7.73 -9.83 5.48
CA ASN A 39 7.24 -9.57 6.84
C ASN A 39 7.96 -8.42 7.54
N CYS A 40 9.02 -7.88 6.98
CA CYS A 40 9.83 -6.84 7.60
C CYS A 40 9.99 -5.62 6.69
N TYR A 41 10.36 -4.50 7.30
CA TYR A 41 10.59 -3.21 6.62
C TYR A 41 11.69 -2.43 7.34
N GLY A 42 12.18 -1.35 6.71
CA GLY A 42 13.24 -0.49 7.26
C GLY A 42 14.54 -1.26 7.49
N GLU A 43 15.21 -0.96 8.57
CA GLU A 43 16.51 -1.56 8.91
C GLU A 43 16.47 -3.09 9.02
N LYS A 44 15.36 -3.64 9.56
CA LYS A 44 15.20 -5.10 9.65
C LYS A 44 15.19 -5.75 8.27
N PHE A 45 14.53 -5.10 7.31
CA PHE A 45 14.54 -5.57 5.92
C PHE A 45 15.94 -5.47 5.32
N GLU A 46 16.63 -4.34 5.48
CA GLU A 46 17.98 -4.13 4.96
C GLU A 46 18.96 -5.19 5.50
N GLN A 47 18.96 -5.41 6.81
CA GLN A 47 19.83 -6.40 7.46
C GLN A 47 19.55 -7.83 6.98
N LEU A 48 18.28 -8.22 6.86
CA LEU A 48 17.88 -9.54 6.40
C LEU A 48 18.21 -9.74 4.91
N TYR A 49 17.95 -8.74 4.09
CA TYR A 49 18.24 -8.74 2.66
C TYR A 49 19.76 -8.91 2.41
N GLU A 50 20.57 -8.10 3.06
CA GLU A 50 22.05 -8.16 2.95
C GLU A 50 22.61 -9.47 3.55
N LYS A 51 21.99 -10.01 4.59
CA LYS A 51 22.34 -11.33 5.10
C LYS A 51 22.16 -12.39 4.01
N TYR A 52 21.03 -12.41 3.31
CA TYR A 52 20.77 -13.37 2.25
C TYR A 52 21.67 -13.17 1.02
N GLU A 53 22.09 -11.94 0.76
CA GLU A 53 23.12 -11.68 -0.25
C GLU A 53 24.47 -12.33 0.14
N ARG A 54 24.91 -12.13 1.38
CA ARG A 54 26.17 -12.73 1.89
C ARG A 54 26.13 -14.25 1.91
N GLU A 55 24.94 -14.83 2.15
CA GLU A 55 24.71 -16.29 2.12
C GLU A 55 24.59 -16.86 0.69
N GLY A 56 24.66 -16.02 -0.34
CA GLY A 56 24.60 -16.46 -1.73
C GLY A 56 23.24 -17.00 -2.17
N ARG A 57 22.13 -16.58 -1.52
CA ARG A 57 20.78 -17.06 -1.83
C ARG A 57 20.15 -16.41 -3.06
N ALA A 58 20.78 -15.41 -3.66
CA ALA A 58 20.25 -14.71 -4.82
C ALA A 58 20.16 -15.65 -6.03
N LYS A 59 19.00 -15.68 -6.69
CA LYS A 59 18.81 -16.41 -7.96
C LYS A 59 19.40 -15.64 -9.15
N LYS A 60 19.36 -14.33 -9.08
CA LYS A 60 19.88 -13.44 -10.09
C LYS A 60 20.31 -12.13 -9.44
N VAL A 61 21.39 -11.54 -9.93
CA VAL A 61 21.83 -10.20 -9.55
C VAL A 61 21.81 -9.32 -10.80
N ILE A 62 21.21 -8.15 -10.69
CA ILE A 62 21.09 -7.17 -11.77
C ILE A 62 21.47 -5.79 -11.24
N LYS A 63 21.67 -4.81 -12.10
CA LYS A 63 21.80 -3.42 -11.68
C LYS A 63 20.44 -2.88 -11.25
N ALA A 64 20.40 -2.18 -10.11
CA ALA A 64 19.17 -1.58 -9.61
C ALA A 64 18.58 -0.57 -10.60
N GLN A 65 19.42 0.20 -11.30
CA GLN A 65 18.98 1.12 -12.34
C GLN A 65 18.41 0.40 -13.58
N GLU A 66 18.95 -0.76 -13.95
CA GLU A 66 18.38 -1.57 -15.04
C GLU A 66 16.93 -1.95 -14.74
N LEU A 67 16.67 -2.44 -13.52
CA LEU A 67 15.31 -2.74 -13.09
C LEU A 67 14.44 -1.48 -13.02
N TRP A 68 15.00 -0.38 -12.51
CA TRP A 68 14.30 0.90 -12.42
C TRP A 68 13.83 1.41 -13.78
N PHE A 69 14.71 1.41 -14.78
CA PHE A 69 14.35 1.84 -16.15
C PHE A 69 13.30 0.91 -16.78
N ALA A 70 13.41 -0.40 -16.58
CA ALA A 70 12.39 -1.34 -17.05
C ALA A 70 11.01 -1.08 -16.42
N ILE A 71 10.97 -0.67 -15.14
CA ILE A 71 9.73 -0.23 -14.47
C ILE A 71 9.17 1.02 -15.13
N LEU A 72 10.01 2.04 -15.34
CA LEU A 72 9.59 3.30 -15.98
C LEU A 72 9.09 3.09 -17.41
N ASP A 73 9.75 2.27 -18.20
CA ASP A 73 9.32 1.92 -19.56
C ASP A 73 7.94 1.25 -19.55
N SER A 74 7.72 0.34 -18.58
CA SER A 74 6.41 -0.29 -18.39
C SER A 74 5.32 0.73 -18.03
N GLN A 75 5.65 1.70 -17.15
CA GLN A 75 4.71 2.74 -16.75
C GLN A 75 4.35 3.68 -17.89
N ILE A 76 5.31 4.03 -18.75
CA ILE A 76 5.07 4.85 -19.95
C ILE A 76 4.14 4.09 -20.91
N GLU A 77 4.36 2.79 -21.09
CA GLU A 77 3.58 1.97 -22.02
C GLU A 77 2.16 1.66 -21.51
N THR A 78 2.00 1.37 -20.22
CA THR A 78 0.76 0.77 -19.68
C THR A 78 0.17 1.50 -18.46
N GLY A 79 0.86 2.46 -17.87
CA GLY A 79 0.47 3.10 -16.59
C GLY A 79 0.77 2.25 -15.35
N THR A 80 1.30 1.02 -15.53
CA THR A 80 1.62 0.08 -14.44
C THR A 80 3.07 -0.41 -14.55
N PRO A 81 3.67 -0.94 -13.47
CA PRO A 81 3.14 -1.15 -12.11
C PRO A 81 2.97 0.14 -11.31
N TYR A 82 2.06 0.14 -10.34
CA TYR A 82 2.03 1.18 -9.32
C TYR A 82 3.26 1.07 -8.41
N MET A 83 3.74 2.20 -7.90
CA MET A 83 4.91 2.27 -7.02
C MET A 83 4.48 2.62 -5.60
N LEU A 84 4.66 1.69 -4.67
CA LEU A 84 4.31 1.85 -3.26
C LEU A 84 5.56 1.67 -2.39
N TYR A 85 5.76 2.59 -1.47
CA TYR A 85 6.96 2.62 -0.62
C TYR A 85 6.67 1.93 0.72
N LYS A 86 7.05 0.65 0.83
CA LYS A 86 6.73 -0.21 1.97
C LYS A 86 7.22 0.31 3.31
N ASP A 87 8.41 0.90 3.35
CA ASP A 87 9.01 1.37 4.60
C ASP A 87 8.27 2.59 5.13
N HIS A 88 7.96 3.56 4.26
CA HIS A 88 7.17 4.72 4.62
C HIS A 88 5.73 4.36 4.97
N ALA A 89 5.08 3.48 4.20
CA ALA A 89 3.73 3.01 4.49
C ALA A 89 3.64 2.40 5.89
N ASN A 90 4.57 1.51 6.25
CA ASN A 90 4.59 0.86 7.56
C ASN A 90 4.94 1.82 8.70
N ARG A 91 5.90 2.72 8.51
CA ARG A 91 6.23 3.74 9.54
C ARG A 91 5.08 4.70 9.81
N LYS A 92 4.33 5.07 8.77
CA LYS A 92 3.22 6.03 8.85
C LYS A 92 1.90 5.41 9.29
N SER A 93 1.71 4.10 9.12
CA SER A 93 0.45 3.43 9.40
C SER A 93 -0.04 3.61 10.82
N ASN A 94 -1.32 3.90 10.97
CA ASN A 94 -2.01 3.93 12.26
C ASN A 94 -2.16 2.53 12.88
N GLN A 95 -1.98 1.46 12.09
CA GLN A 95 -2.12 0.05 12.50
C GLN A 95 -0.77 -0.68 12.67
N LYS A 96 0.36 0.04 12.68
CA LYS A 96 1.71 -0.54 12.83
C LYS A 96 1.91 -1.35 14.12
N ASN A 97 1.08 -1.11 15.15
CA ASN A 97 1.06 -1.89 16.39
C ASN A 97 0.43 -3.29 16.23
N LEU A 98 -0.30 -3.55 15.17
CA LEU A 98 -0.92 -4.84 14.88
C LEU A 98 0.04 -5.76 14.11
N GLY A 99 0.84 -5.21 13.23
CA GLY A 99 1.79 -5.96 12.40
C GLY A 99 2.23 -5.20 11.17
N THR A 100 2.93 -5.90 10.27
CA THR A 100 3.45 -5.33 9.02
C THR A 100 2.37 -5.29 7.96
N ILE A 101 2.19 -4.12 7.34
CA ILE A 101 1.37 -3.96 6.13
C ILE A 101 2.17 -4.46 4.94
N ARG A 102 1.58 -5.37 4.16
CA ARG A 102 2.27 -6.11 3.09
C ARG A 102 1.83 -5.74 1.69
N SER A 103 0.69 -5.10 1.56
CA SER A 103 0.13 -4.66 0.27
C SER A 103 -0.88 -3.54 0.46
N SER A 104 -1.40 -3.05 -0.64
CA SER A 104 -2.50 -2.11 -0.72
C SER A 104 -3.62 -2.69 -1.60
N ASN A 105 -4.67 -1.94 -1.86
CA ASN A 105 -5.74 -2.29 -2.79
C ASN A 105 -5.40 -1.87 -4.25
N LEU A 106 -6.35 -2.09 -5.17
CA LEU A 106 -6.19 -1.77 -6.59
C LEU A 106 -5.84 -0.30 -6.85
N CYS A 107 -6.51 0.64 -6.16
CA CYS A 107 -6.28 2.08 -6.36
C CYS A 107 -5.15 2.66 -5.50
N THR A 108 -4.54 1.82 -4.64
CA THR A 108 -3.38 2.14 -3.77
C THR A 108 -3.64 3.11 -2.61
N GLU A 109 -4.88 3.53 -2.38
CA GLU A 109 -5.25 4.45 -1.29
C GLU A 109 -5.36 3.77 0.09
N ILE A 110 -5.50 2.43 0.14
CA ILE A 110 -5.72 1.70 1.38
C ILE A 110 -4.43 1.11 1.90
N MET A 111 -4.05 1.50 3.12
CA MET A 111 -2.87 1.00 3.85
C MET A 111 -3.32 0.43 5.19
N GLU A 112 -3.98 -0.74 5.14
CA GLU A 112 -4.56 -1.40 6.30
C GLU A 112 -3.91 -2.76 6.57
N TYR A 113 -3.93 -3.16 7.85
CA TYR A 113 -3.43 -4.45 8.27
C TYR A 113 -4.36 -5.57 7.83
N THR A 114 -3.78 -6.64 7.29
CA THR A 114 -4.46 -7.88 6.92
C THR A 114 -3.70 -9.08 7.49
N SER A 115 -4.43 -10.04 8.02
CA SER A 115 -3.91 -11.33 8.53
C SER A 115 -4.83 -12.47 8.11
N LYS A 116 -4.53 -13.69 8.58
CA LYS A 116 -5.41 -14.86 8.35
C LYS A 116 -6.80 -14.70 8.99
N ASP A 117 -6.90 -13.89 10.04
CA ASP A 117 -8.11 -13.73 10.85
C ASP A 117 -8.81 -12.38 10.60
N GLU A 118 -8.16 -11.46 9.89
CA GLU A 118 -8.66 -10.13 9.58
C GLU A 118 -8.34 -9.75 8.12
N ILE A 119 -9.36 -9.54 7.31
CA ILE A 119 -9.24 -9.04 5.95
C ILE A 119 -9.62 -7.57 5.96
N ALA A 120 -8.70 -6.69 5.55
CA ALA A 120 -8.94 -5.26 5.50
C ALA A 120 -10.11 -4.91 4.59
N VAL A 121 -10.98 -4.04 5.08
CA VAL A 121 -12.13 -3.51 4.35
C VAL A 121 -12.14 -2.01 4.55
N CYS A 122 -12.31 -1.24 3.48
CA CYS A 122 -12.42 0.20 3.57
C CYS A 122 -13.82 0.68 3.16
N ASN A 123 -14.38 1.62 3.93
CA ASN A 123 -15.67 2.23 3.68
C ASN A 123 -15.43 3.63 3.12
N LEU A 124 -15.77 3.83 1.84
CA LEU A 124 -15.36 5.01 1.06
C LEU A 124 -16.54 5.92 0.75
N ALA A 125 -16.29 7.22 0.78
CA ALA A 125 -17.16 8.24 0.19
C ALA A 125 -16.31 9.38 -0.38
N SER A 126 -16.89 10.18 -1.25
CA SER A 126 -16.25 11.36 -1.83
C SER A 126 -17.16 12.57 -1.75
N ILE A 127 -16.59 13.71 -1.40
CA ILE A 127 -17.29 15.01 -1.37
C ILE A 127 -16.83 15.86 -2.55
N ASN A 128 -17.76 16.36 -3.32
CA ASN A 128 -17.48 17.27 -4.43
C ASN A 128 -17.15 18.68 -3.90
N LEU A 129 -15.87 19.00 -3.75
CA LEU A 129 -15.39 20.24 -3.16
C LEU A 129 -15.81 21.50 -3.95
N SER A 130 -16.05 21.40 -5.27
CA SER A 130 -16.49 22.55 -6.06
C SER A 130 -17.85 23.11 -5.62
N LYS A 131 -18.69 22.29 -4.96
CA LYS A 131 -19.99 22.72 -4.42
C LYS A 131 -19.89 23.64 -3.19
N PHE A 132 -18.71 23.73 -2.60
CA PHE A 132 -18.45 24.58 -1.43
C PHE A 132 -17.82 25.92 -1.79
N VAL A 133 -17.67 26.23 -3.07
CA VAL A 133 -17.22 27.55 -3.52
C VAL A 133 -18.43 28.42 -3.85
N LYS A 134 -18.55 29.56 -3.18
CA LYS A 134 -19.60 30.57 -3.38
C LYS A 134 -18.95 31.95 -3.52
N ASN A 135 -19.27 32.68 -4.58
CA ASN A 135 -18.74 34.02 -4.83
C ASN A 135 -17.19 34.13 -4.80
N GLY A 136 -16.49 33.05 -5.20
CA GLY A 136 -15.04 32.99 -5.17
C GLY A 136 -14.40 32.62 -3.83
N GLU A 137 -15.21 32.41 -2.81
CA GLU A 137 -14.77 32.00 -1.47
C GLU A 137 -15.18 30.55 -1.17
N PHE A 138 -14.33 29.85 -0.38
CA PHE A 138 -14.57 28.47 0.02
C PHE A 138 -15.32 28.42 1.36
N ASP A 139 -16.45 27.72 1.39
CA ASP A 139 -17.33 27.58 2.56
C ASP A 139 -16.85 26.42 3.45
N HIS A 140 -15.88 26.66 4.31
CA HIS A 140 -15.30 25.67 5.22
C HIS A 140 -16.29 25.15 6.26
N GLU A 141 -17.23 26.01 6.73
CA GLU A 141 -18.22 25.63 7.73
C GLU A 141 -19.22 24.62 7.16
N HIS A 142 -19.73 24.88 5.96
CA HIS A 142 -20.61 23.95 5.28
C HIS A 142 -19.91 22.62 4.97
N LEU A 143 -18.64 22.65 4.52
CA LEU A 143 -17.84 21.43 4.32
C LEU A 143 -17.71 20.63 5.62
N PHE A 144 -17.45 21.28 6.74
CA PHE A 144 -17.35 20.64 8.07
C PHE A 144 -18.65 19.90 8.43
N GLU A 145 -19.82 20.54 8.30
CA GLU A 145 -21.11 19.91 8.62
C GLU A 145 -21.43 18.72 7.67
N ILE A 146 -21.16 18.86 6.39
CA ILE A 146 -21.37 17.75 5.44
C ILE A 146 -20.40 16.58 5.75
N THR A 147 -19.13 16.86 6.00
CA THR A 147 -18.14 15.84 6.38
C THR A 147 -18.56 15.07 7.62
N LYS A 148 -19.09 15.75 8.62
CA LYS A 148 -19.61 15.15 9.85
C LYS A 148 -20.79 14.21 9.60
N ILE A 149 -21.72 14.60 8.71
CA ILE A 149 -22.85 13.76 8.31
C ILE A 149 -22.34 12.52 7.56
N VAL A 150 -21.46 12.70 6.57
CA VAL A 150 -20.92 11.59 5.76
C VAL A 150 -20.17 10.60 6.64
N THR A 151 -19.31 11.09 7.55
CA THR A 151 -18.57 10.25 8.50
C THR A 151 -19.51 9.41 9.37
N ARG A 152 -20.58 10.00 9.90
CA ARG A 152 -21.60 9.27 10.66
C ARG A 152 -22.30 8.21 9.81
N ASN A 153 -22.62 8.52 8.56
CA ASN A 153 -23.26 7.59 7.64
C ASN A 153 -22.34 6.41 7.32
N LEU A 154 -21.05 6.65 7.01
CA LEU A 154 -20.07 5.58 6.78
C LEU A 154 -19.90 4.70 8.01
N ASN A 155 -19.84 5.29 9.20
CA ASN A 155 -19.81 4.53 10.45
C ASN A 155 -21.04 3.65 10.64
N LYS A 156 -22.24 4.14 10.25
CA LYS A 156 -23.47 3.35 10.28
C LYS A 156 -23.45 2.23 9.23
N VAL A 157 -22.89 2.46 8.04
CA VAL A 157 -22.73 1.43 7.00
C VAL A 157 -21.93 0.25 7.54
N ILE A 158 -20.87 0.48 8.31
CA ILE A 158 -20.06 -0.59 8.94
C ILE A 158 -20.95 -1.51 9.78
N ASP A 159 -21.90 -0.96 10.53
CA ASP A 159 -22.77 -1.74 11.44
C ASP A 159 -23.81 -2.58 10.69
N ILE A 160 -24.32 -2.08 9.57
CA ILE A 160 -25.45 -2.69 8.85
C ILE A 160 -25.05 -3.45 7.59
N ASN A 161 -23.76 -3.40 7.20
CA ASN A 161 -23.29 -4.04 5.99
C ASN A 161 -23.33 -5.56 6.10
N TYR A 162 -23.49 -6.22 4.95
CA TYR A 162 -23.33 -7.66 4.83
C TYR A 162 -21.86 -8.01 4.63
N TYR A 163 -21.38 -8.95 5.42
CA TYR A 163 -19.99 -9.45 5.33
C TYR A 163 -19.99 -10.90 4.85
N PRO A 164 -19.50 -11.19 3.64
CA PRO A 164 -19.51 -12.56 3.09
C PRO A 164 -18.57 -13.52 3.81
N VAL A 165 -17.56 -12.99 4.51
CA VAL A 165 -16.59 -13.76 5.29
C VAL A 165 -16.36 -13.12 6.66
N GLU A 166 -16.20 -13.96 7.68
CA GLU A 166 -16.05 -13.50 9.06
C GLU A 166 -14.79 -12.65 9.28
N GLN A 167 -13.71 -12.94 8.57
CA GLN A 167 -12.46 -12.16 8.65
C GLN A 167 -12.64 -10.71 8.22
N ALA A 168 -13.47 -10.46 7.20
CA ALA A 168 -13.79 -9.10 6.76
C ALA A 168 -14.64 -8.38 7.81
N ARG A 169 -15.62 -9.08 8.40
CA ARG A 169 -16.43 -8.56 9.50
C ARG A 169 -15.58 -8.21 10.71
N ASN A 170 -14.68 -9.12 11.13
CA ASN A 170 -13.79 -8.92 12.27
C ASN A 170 -12.93 -7.65 12.08
N SER A 171 -12.31 -7.51 10.92
CA SER A 171 -11.48 -6.34 10.59
C SER A 171 -12.32 -5.06 10.59
N ASN A 172 -13.44 -5.04 9.86
CA ASN A 172 -14.23 -3.82 9.68
C ASN A 172 -14.90 -3.36 10.99
N MET A 173 -15.44 -4.27 11.78
CA MET A 173 -16.06 -3.95 13.07
C MET A 173 -15.02 -3.49 14.11
N ARG A 174 -13.81 -4.07 14.08
CA ARG A 174 -12.74 -3.73 15.03
C ARG A 174 -12.08 -2.40 14.71
N HIS A 175 -11.73 -2.19 13.44
CA HIS A 175 -10.90 -1.04 13.03
C HIS A 175 -11.72 0.13 12.50
N ARG A 176 -12.92 -0.12 12.01
CA ARG A 176 -13.87 0.89 11.49
C ARG A 176 -13.22 1.88 10.52
N PRO A 177 -12.52 1.41 9.48
CA PRO A 177 -11.78 2.27 8.59
C PRO A 177 -12.72 3.06 7.67
N ILE A 178 -12.49 4.34 7.57
CA ILE A 178 -13.25 5.28 6.74
C ILE A 178 -12.27 6.06 5.86
N GLY A 179 -12.54 6.09 4.54
CA GLY A 179 -11.87 6.94 3.57
C GLY A 179 -12.83 8.00 3.02
N LEU A 180 -12.52 9.28 3.26
CA LEU A 180 -13.36 10.39 2.84
C LEU A 180 -12.52 11.48 2.19
#